data_80d53c04fca0a528408296285ecdc0cc
#
_entry.id   80d53c04fca0a528408296285ecdc0cc
#
_cell.length_a   1.000
_cell.length_b   1.000
_cell.length_c   1.000
_cell.angle_alpha   90.00
_cell.angle_beta   90.00
_cell.angle_gamma   90.00
#
_symmetry.space_group_name_H-M   'P 1'
#
loop_
_entity.id
_entity.type
_entity.pdbx_description
1 polymer ?
#
loop_
_entity_poly.entity_id
_entity_poly.type
_entity_poly.pdbx_seq_one_letter_code
_entity_poly.pdbx_strand_id
1 'polypeptide(L)' 'MRYKVKYKLPGDNRYLEVIVDADSQSQAKHIAQAQIPSAIIIGGPQPIS' A
#
# COMPACT_ATOMS: atom_id res chain seq x y z
N MET A 1 6.17 12.07 4.31
CA MET A 1 5.06 12.23 3.37
C MET A 1 4.14 11.02 3.43
N ARG A 2 2.85 11.25 3.41
CA ARG A 2 1.90 10.13 3.50
C ARG A 2 1.48 9.66 2.11
N TYR A 3 1.39 8.34 1.97
CA TYR A 3 0.98 7.71 0.73
C TYR A 3 -0.20 6.80 0.99
N LYS A 4 -1.11 6.75 0.02
CA LYS A 4 -2.21 5.81 0.01
C LYS A 4 -1.82 4.63 -0.87
N VAL A 5 -1.80 3.43 -0.27
CA VAL A 5 -1.42 2.21 -0.98
C VAL A 5 -2.65 1.33 -1.12
N LYS A 6 -3.03 1.06 -2.36
CA LYS A 6 -4.16 0.18 -2.64
C LYS A 6 -3.67 -1.26 -2.72
N TYR A 7 -4.38 -2.15 -2.06
CA TYR A 7 -3.98 -3.55 -2.05
C TYR A 7 -5.21 -4.45 -2.02
N LYS A 8 -4.96 -5.74 -2.23
CA LYS A 8 -5.97 -6.77 -2.24
C LYS A 8 -5.42 -7.98 -1.50
N LEU A 9 -6.28 -8.68 -0.77
CA LEU A 9 -5.88 -9.90 -0.08
C LEU A 9 -6.24 -11.13 -0.93
N PRO A 10 -5.45 -12.21 -0.85
CA PRO A 10 -5.76 -13.45 -1.57
C PRO A 10 -7.12 -13.96 -1.18
N GLY A 11 -7.93 -14.31 -2.18
CA GLY A 11 -9.27 -14.83 -1.93
C GLY A 11 -10.32 -13.78 -1.62
N ASP A 12 -9.95 -12.51 -1.58
CA ASP A 12 -10.87 -11.41 -1.33
C ASP A 12 -11.05 -10.63 -2.62
N ASN A 13 -12.29 -10.31 -2.97
CA ASN A 13 -12.60 -9.55 -4.19
C ASN A 13 -12.64 -8.05 -3.96
N ARG A 14 -12.42 -7.60 -2.73
CA ARG A 14 -12.47 -6.17 -2.42
C ARG A 14 -11.08 -5.56 -2.50
N TYR A 15 -11.04 -4.29 -2.92
CA TYR A 15 -9.83 -3.51 -2.87
C TYR A 15 -9.79 -2.74 -1.56
N LEU A 16 -8.66 -2.81 -0.90
CA LEU A 16 -8.45 -2.15 0.39
C LEU A 16 -7.38 -1.09 0.23
N GLU A 17 -7.32 -0.17 1.18
CA GLU A 17 -6.34 0.91 1.16
C GLU A 17 -5.71 1.06 2.53
N VAL A 18 -4.42 1.40 2.54
CA VAL A 18 -3.69 1.67 3.77
C VAL A 18 -2.88 2.94 3.57
N ILE A 19 -2.80 3.76 4.62
CA ILE A 19 -2.02 4.98 4.61
C ILE A 19 -0.69 4.70 5.31
N VAL A 20 0.41 4.99 4.64
CA VAL A 20 1.74 4.82 5.21
C VAL A 20 2.52 6.11 5.08
N ASP A 21 3.45 6.34 6.02
CA ASP A 21 4.36 7.48 5.98
C ASP A 21 5.69 7.01 5.39
N ALA A 22 6.12 7.64 4.32
CA ALA A 22 7.30 7.20 3.58
C ALA A 22 7.94 8.38 2.85
N ASP A 23 9.20 8.19 2.43
CA ASP A 23 9.94 9.22 1.71
C ASP A 23 9.77 9.11 0.19
N SER A 24 9.33 7.96 -0.30
CA SER A 24 9.15 7.72 -1.72
C SER A 24 8.07 6.67 -1.96
N GLN A 25 7.64 6.57 -3.21
CA GLN A 25 6.66 5.55 -3.58
C GLN A 25 7.19 4.14 -3.36
N SER A 26 8.43 3.89 -3.68
CA SER A 26 9.06 2.59 -3.47
C SER A 26 9.05 2.23 -1.99
N GLN A 27 9.40 3.17 -1.13
CA GLN A 27 9.41 2.95 0.29
C GLN A 27 8.00 2.72 0.83
N ALA A 28 7.02 3.48 0.34
CA ALA A 28 5.63 3.31 0.76
C ALA A 28 5.12 1.91 0.45
N LYS A 29 5.42 1.41 -0.74
CA LYS A 29 5.05 0.06 -1.14
C LYS A 29 5.71 -0.98 -0.24
N HIS A 30 6.98 -0.78 0.06
CA HIS A 30 7.75 -1.69 0.90
C HIS A 30 7.20 -1.74 2.33
N ILE A 31 6.87 -0.57 2.87
CA ILE A 31 6.31 -0.47 4.22
C ILE A 31 4.94 -1.15 4.29
N ALA A 32 4.09 -0.89 3.30
CA ALA A 32 2.76 -1.50 3.26
C ALA A 32 2.87 -3.02 3.18
N GLN A 33 3.78 -3.53 2.37
CA GLN A 33 3.98 -4.97 2.23
C GLN A 33 4.48 -5.59 3.54
N ALA A 34 5.33 -4.87 4.26
CA ALA A 34 5.84 -5.35 5.54
C ALA A 34 4.76 -5.40 6.61
N GLN A 35 3.85 -4.43 6.59
CA GLN A 35 2.74 -4.39 7.55
C GLN A 35 1.69 -5.46 7.25
N ILE A 36 1.49 -5.75 5.98
CA ILE A 36 0.49 -6.73 5.55
C ILE A 36 1.16 -7.70 4.60
N PRO A 37 1.85 -8.73 5.14
CA PRO A 37 2.67 -9.62 4.29
C PRO A 37 1.90 -10.36 3.21
N SER A 38 0.63 -10.63 3.41
CA SER A 38 -0.19 -11.32 2.41
C SER A 38 -0.80 -10.38 1.38
N ALA A 39 -0.61 -9.07 1.52
CA ALA A 39 -1.21 -8.10 0.62
C ALA A 39 -0.61 -8.17 -0.78
N ILE A 40 -1.48 -8.03 -1.77
CA ILE A 40 -1.09 -7.88 -3.17
C ILE A 40 -1.23 -6.41 -3.51
N ILE A 41 -0.11 -5.72 -3.65
CA ILE A 41 -0.12 -4.28 -3.91
C ILE A 41 -0.58 -4.03 -5.34
N ILE A 42 -1.55 -3.15 -5.49
CA ILE A 42 -2.16 -2.84 -6.79
C ILE A 42 -1.82 -1.41 -7.17
N GLY A 43 -1.18 -1.23 -8.32
CA GLY A 43 -0.81 0.08 -8.80
C GLY A 43 0.28 0.72 -7.96
N GLY A 44 0.57 1.97 -8.21
CA GLY A 44 1.58 2.72 -7.46
C GLY A 44 0.97 3.46 -6.28
N PRO A 45 1.71 3.58 -5.18
CA PRO A 45 1.26 4.42 -4.07
C PRO A 45 1.06 5.86 -4.52
N GLN A 46 0.04 6.52 -3.97
CA GLN A 46 -0.28 7.89 -4.32
C GLN A 46 -0.02 8.81 -3.14
N PRO A 47 0.72 9.91 -3.35
CA PRO A 47 0.94 10.87 -2.28
C PRO A 47 -0.35 11.61 -1.94
N ILE A 48 -0.61 11.79 -0.64
CA ILE A 48 -1.84 12.45 -0.20
C ILE A 48 -1.57 13.69 0.65
N SER A 49 -0.30 14.01 0.87
CA SER A 49 0.03 15.24 1.59
C SER A 49 1.45 15.68 1.33
#